data_dfc247d66780745634b6bde8465cb68c
#
_entry.id   dfc247d66780745634b6bde8465cb68c
#
_cell.length_a   1.000
_cell.length_b   1.000
_cell.length_c   1.000
_cell.angle_alpha   90.00
_cell.angle_beta   90.00
_cell.angle_gamma   90.00
#
_symmetry.space_group_name_H-M   'P 1'
#
loop_
_entity.id
_entity.type
_entity.pdbx_description
1 polymer ?
#
loop_
_entity_poly.entity_id
_entity_poly.type
_entity_poly.pdbx_seq_one_letter_code
_entity_poly.pdbx_strand_id
1 'polypeptide(L)'
;LRDTLIHGDFHPGNFRGDARALTLLDWGDSGVGHPLLDQPAFLDAIPGASAGAVRTHWLPQCRAAFPGSDPARASVLLAPIAAARQAVIYRNFLDNIEPSEQVYHRTDPAKWLQRTAALVRQG
;
A
#
# COMPACT_ATOMS: atom_id res chain seq x y z
N LEU A 1 -13.15 0.32 10.15
CA LEU A 1 -13.46 1.06 8.89
C LEU A 1 -14.28 0.16 7.99
N ARG A 2 -15.21 0.74 7.24
CA ARG A 2 -15.97 0.01 6.21
C ARG A 2 -15.10 -0.17 4.97
N ASP A 3 -15.36 -1.23 4.19
CA ASP A 3 -14.73 -1.41 2.90
C ASP A 3 -15.08 -0.27 1.94
N THR A 4 -14.13 0.10 1.14
CA THR A 4 -14.23 1.15 0.12
C THR A 4 -13.47 0.74 -1.13
N LEU A 5 -13.50 1.58 -2.15
CA LEU A 5 -12.60 1.43 -3.30
C LEU A 5 -11.16 1.60 -2.82
N ILE A 6 -10.32 0.65 -3.18
CA ILE A 6 -8.86 0.70 -3.01
C ILE A 6 -8.20 0.66 -4.38
N HIS A 7 -7.04 1.30 -4.50
CA HIS A 7 -6.31 1.37 -5.77
C HIS A 7 -5.64 0.04 -6.12
N GLY A 8 -5.08 -0.62 -5.11
CA GLY A 8 -4.42 -1.91 -5.28
C GLY A 8 -2.93 -1.81 -5.59
N ASP A 9 -2.52 -0.84 -6.40
CA ASP A 9 -1.13 -0.52 -6.73
C ASP A 9 -0.82 0.96 -6.43
N PHE A 10 -1.05 1.36 -5.17
CA PHE A 10 -0.94 2.75 -4.74
C PHE A 10 0.51 3.12 -4.40
N HIS A 11 1.20 3.76 -5.35
CA HIS A 11 2.58 4.20 -5.17
C HIS A 11 2.84 5.50 -5.96
N PRO A 12 3.92 6.26 -5.62
CA PRO A 12 4.20 7.57 -6.24
C PRO A 12 4.32 7.55 -7.77
N GLY A 13 4.75 6.44 -8.35
CA GLY A 13 4.88 6.27 -9.81
C GLY A 13 3.56 6.37 -10.57
N ASN A 14 2.43 6.13 -9.89
CA ASN A 14 1.09 6.23 -10.49
C ASN A 14 0.47 7.63 -10.37
N PHE A 15 1.19 8.61 -9.84
CA PHE A 15 0.75 10.00 -9.80
C PHE A 15 1.33 10.82 -10.94
N ARG A 16 0.51 11.69 -11.52
CA ARG A 16 0.90 12.69 -12.52
C ARG A 16 0.31 14.03 -12.15
N GLY A 17 1.08 15.10 -12.37
CA GLY A 17 0.64 16.46 -12.08
C GLY A 17 1.64 17.25 -11.27
N ASP A 18 1.17 18.30 -10.62
CA ASP A 18 1.96 19.21 -9.80
C ASP A 18 1.25 19.51 -8.47
N ALA A 19 1.76 20.51 -7.71
CA ALA A 19 1.20 20.90 -6.42
C ALA A 19 -0.25 21.45 -6.51
N ARG A 20 -0.76 21.76 -7.70
CA ARG A 20 -2.12 22.30 -7.91
C ARG A 20 -3.13 21.22 -8.27
N ALA A 21 -2.69 20.20 -9.01
CA ALA A 21 -3.55 19.11 -9.44
C ALA A 21 -2.74 17.82 -9.60
N LEU A 22 -3.19 16.77 -8.94
CA LEU A 22 -2.65 15.44 -9.05
C LEU A 22 -3.71 14.51 -9.65
N THR A 23 -3.30 13.70 -10.63
CA THR A 23 -4.10 12.62 -11.18
C THR A 23 -3.50 11.30 -10.76
N LEU A 24 -4.31 10.42 -10.21
CA LEU A 24 -3.94 9.03 -9.90
C LEU A 24 -4.33 8.15 -11.09
N LEU A 25 -3.35 7.44 -11.64
CA LEU A 25 -3.46 6.59 -12.82
C LEU A 25 -3.38 5.12 -12.44
N ASP A 26 -3.60 4.26 -13.41
CA ASP A 26 -3.40 2.80 -13.32
C ASP A 26 -4.27 2.12 -12.26
N TRP A 27 -5.57 2.16 -12.48
CA TRP A 27 -6.59 1.54 -11.63
C TRP A 27 -6.86 0.06 -11.96
N GLY A 28 -5.97 -0.59 -12.74
CA GLY A 28 -6.14 -1.97 -13.18
C GLY A 28 -6.26 -2.99 -12.04
N ASP A 29 -5.58 -2.75 -10.92
CA ASP A 29 -5.59 -3.60 -9.73
C ASP A 29 -6.59 -3.15 -8.65
N SER A 30 -7.46 -2.20 -9.00
CA SER A 30 -8.44 -1.66 -8.05
C SER A 30 -9.47 -2.70 -7.61
N GLY A 31 -10.00 -2.52 -6.43
CA GLY A 31 -10.98 -3.42 -5.86
C GLY A 31 -11.70 -2.82 -4.67
N VAL A 32 -12.48 -3.64 -3.99
CA VAL A 32 -13.16 -3.27 -2.74
C VAL A 32 -12.40 -3.88 -1.57
N GLY A 33 -12.05 -3.05 -0.60
CA GLY A 33 -11.31 -3.49 0.57
C GLY A 33 -11.14 -2.40 1.62
N HIS A 34 -10.37 -2.72 2.65
CA HIS A 34 -10.11 -1.77 3.73
C HIS A 34 -9.23 -0.60 3.22
N PRO A 35 -9.60 0.68 3.46
CA PRO A 35 -8.93 1.86 2.90
C PRO A 35 -7.45 2.01 3.28
N LEU A 36 -7.00 1.35 4.34
CA LEU A 36 -5.60 1.38 4.75
C LEU A 36 -4.73 0.29 4.11
N LEU A 37 -5.28 -0.56 3.22
CA LEU A 37 -4.47 -1.58 2.53
C LEU A 37 -3.47 -0.97 1.53
N ASP A 38 -3.79 0.19 0.97
CA ASP A 38 -2.90 0.90 0.04
C ASP A 38 -1.79 1.70 0.76
N GLN A 39 -1.96 2.02 2.04
CA GLN A 39 -1.07 2.91 2.78
C GLN A 39 0.36 2.37 2.93
N PRO A 40 0.60 1.09 3.33
CA PRO A 40 1.96 0.63 3.61
C PRO A 40 2.87 0.65 2.38
N ALA A 41 2.38 0.22 1.22
CA ALA A 41 3.16 0.23 -0.02
C ALA A 41 3.54 1.65 -0.43
N PHE A 42 2.62 2.61 -0.30
CA PHE A 42 2.91 4.02 -0.57
C PHE A 42 3.97 4.60 0.39
N LEU A 43 3.81 4.34 1.69
CA LEU A 43 4.75 4.85 2.70
C LEU A 43 6.15 4.26 2.56
N ASP A 44 6.26 2.99 2.16
CA ASP A 44 7.55 2.34 1.91
C ASP A 44 8.24 2.87 0.63
N ALA A 45 7.49 3.44 -0.30
CA ALA A 45 7.99 3.97 -1.58
C ALA A 45 8.48 5.43 -1.52
N ILE A 46 8.31 6.11 -0.39
CA ILE A 46 8.72 7.51 -0.21
C ILE A 46 9.75 7.67 0.91
N PRO A 47 10.58 8.75 0.90
CA PRO A 47 11.54 9.00 1.98
C PRO A 47 10.89 9.04 3.37
N GLY A 48 11.58 8.50 4.38
CA GLY A 48 11.04 8.34 5.73
C GLY A 48 10.49 9.62 6.37
N ALA A 49 11.14 10.78 6.14
CA ALA A 49 10.64 12.07 6.61
C ALA A 49 9.27 12.42 5.98
N SER A 50 9.12 12.18 4.67
CA SER A 50 7.86 12.37 3.95
C SER A 50 6.80 11.36 4.37
N ALA A 51 7.20 10.10 4.63
CA ALA A 51 6.30 9.06 5.10
C ALA A 51 5.65 9.43 6.44
N GLY A 52 6.41 10.01 7.38
CA GLY A 52 5.89 10.53 8.64
C GLY A 52 4.83 11.61 8.43
N ALA A 53 5.14 12.60 7.59
CA ALA A 53 4.20 13.69 7.27
C ALA A 53 2.92 13.16 6.62
N VAL A 54 3.03 12.27 5.64
CA VAL A 54 1.88 11.65 4.97
C VAL A 54 1.02 10.89 5.97
N ARG A 55 1.62 10.08 6.84
CA ARG A 55 0.89 9.33 7.87
C ARG A 55 0.11 10.25 8.80
N THR A 56 0.74 11.35 9.24
CA THR A 56 0.12 12.35 10.11
C THR A 56 -1.12 12.98 9.47
N HIS A 57 -1.15 13.15 8.15
CA HIS A 57 -2.31 13.68 7.43
C HIS A 57 -3.33 12.60 7.08
N TRP A 58 -2.91 11.40 6.75
CA TRP A 58 -3.79 10.31 6.29
C TRP A 58 -4.75 9.82 7.37
N LEU A 59 -4.24 9.57 8.58
CA LEU A 59 -5.07 9.02 9.66
C LEU A 59 -6.22 9.94 10.10
N PRO A 60 -6.03 11.27 10.26
CA PRO A 60 -7.14 12.19 10.52
C PRO A 60 -8.19 12.21 9.41
N GLN A 61 -7.79 12.13 8.13
CA GLN A 61 -8.73 12.05 7.01
C GLN A 61 -9.57 10.77 7.07
N CYS A 62 -8.94 9.63 7.37
CA CYS A 62 -9.68 8.38 7.61
C CYS A 62 -10.66 8.50 8.78
N ARG A 63 -10.28 9.13 9.87
CA ARG A 63 -11.17 9.35 11.03
C ARG A 63 -12.34 10.26 10.68
N ALA A 64 -12.11 11.31 9.90
CA ALA A 64 -13.16 12.22 9.45
C ALA A 64 -14.15 11.52 8.49
N ALA A 65 -13.65 10.70 7.57
CA ALA A 65 -14.47 9.94 6.63
C ALA A 65 -15.26 8.80 7.31
N PHE A 66 -14.73 8.24 8.42
CA PHE A 66 -15.34 7.12 9.16
C PHE A 66 -15.44 7.45 10.65
N PRO A 67 -16.41 8.27 11.06
CA PRO A 67 -16.60 8.65 12.46
C PRO A 67 -16.78 7.44 13.38
N GLY A 68 -16.15 7.48 14.57
CA GLY A 68 -16.15 6.38 15.53
C GLY A 68 -15.14 5.27 15.24
N SER A 69 -14.34 5.39 14.17
CA SER A 69 -13.26 4.44 13.87
C SER A 69 -11.95 4.80 14.61
N ASP A 70 -11.06 3.80 14.73
CA ASP A 70 -9.68 3.99 15.16
C ASP A 70 -8.70 3.63 14.02
N PRO A 71 -8.41 4.58 13.11
CA PRO A 71 -7.52 4.32 11.98
C PRO A 71 -6.07 4.10 12.41
N ALA A 72 -5.64 4.62 13.55
CA ALA A 72 -4.28 4.38 14.05
C ALA A 72 -4.09 2.91 14.43
N ARG A 73 -5.02 2.35 15.22
CA ARG A 73 -5.02 0.93 15.56
C ARG A 73 -5.20 0.05 14.32
N ALA A 74 -6.11 0.42 13.42
CA ALA A 74 -6.34 -0.31 12.17
C ALA A 74 -5.08 -0.34 11.30
N SER A 75 -4.32 0.75 11.21
CA SER A 75 -3.06 0.82 10.46
C SER A 75 -2.02 -0.18 10.99
N VAL A 76 -1.90 -0.30 12.31
CA VAL A 76 -0.99 -1.29 12.93
C VAL A 76 -1.42 -2.72 12.62
N LEU A 77 -2.70 -3.04 12.83
CA LEU A 77 -3.23 -4.39 12.62
C LEU A 77 -3.21 -4.83 11.16
N LEU A 78 -3.38 -3.89 10.24
CA LEU A 78 -3.39 -4.17 8.80
C LEU A 78 -2.01 -4.20 8.16
N ALA A 79 -0.98 -3.64 8.78
CA ALA A 79 0.35 -3.58 8.20
C ALA A 79 0.89 -4.97 7.76
N PRO A 80 0.84 -6.04 8.58
CA PRO A 80 1.27 -7.36 8.14
C PRO A 80 0.38 -7.95 7.03
N ILE A 81 -0.93 -7.68 7.06
CA ILE A 81 -1.87 -8.17 6.04
C ILE A 81 -1.59 -7.49 4.70
N ALA A 82 -1.37 -6.18 4.71
CA ALA A 82 -1.03 -5.42 3.51
C ALA A 82 0.31 -5.87 2.91
N ALA A 83 1.31 -6.15 3.75
CA ALA A 83 2.59 -6.69 3.29
C ALA A 83 2.45 -8.09 2.67
N ALA A 84 1.65 -8.98 3.28
CA ALA A 84 1.36 -10.31 2.73
C ALA A 84 0.62 -10.20 1.38
N ARG A 85 -0.33 -9.27 1.27
CA ARG A 85 -1.04 -8.97 0.01
C ARG A 85 -0.07 -8.55 -1.09
N GLN A 86 0.90 -7.69 -0.80
CA GLN A 86 1.92 -7.29 -1.78
C GLN A 86 2.76 -8.48 -2.26
N ALA A 87 3.08 -9.44 -1.39
CA ALA A 87 3.77 -10.66 -1.82
C ALA A 87 2.96 -11.45 -2.85
N VAL A 88 1.64 -11.55 -2.67
CA VAL A 88 0.75 -12.22 -3.62
C VAL A 88 0.66 -11.44 -4.93
N ILE A 89 0.52 -10.11 -4.87
CA ILE A 89 0.47 -9.24 -6.06
C ILE A 89 1.75 -9.42 -6.89
N TYR A 90 2.92 -9.30 -6.26
CA TYR A 90 4.20 -9.48 -6.97
C TYR A 90 4.39 -10.90 -7.50
N ARG A 91 3.86 -11.93 -6.82
CA ARG A 91 3.87 -13.29 -7.35
C ARG A 91 3.03 -13.40 -8.63
N ASN A 92 1.80 -12.91 -8.58
CA ASN A 92 0.91 -12.89 -9.76
C ASN A 92 1.51 -12.05 -10.90
N PHE A 93 2.12 -10.92 -10.58
CA PHE A 93 2.83 -10.09 -11.55
C PHE A 93 3.94 -10.88 -12.26
N LEU A 94 4.82 -11.55 -11.50
CA LEU A 94 5.90 -12.37 -12.07
C LEU A 94 5.40 -13.51 -12.96
N ASP A 95 4.25 -14.09 -12.65
CA ASP A 95 3.68 -15.17 -13.45
C ASP A 95 3.11 -14.68 -14.80
N ASN A 96 2.92 -13.37 -14.97
CA ASN A 96 2.26 -12.77 -16.13
C ASN A 96 3.11 -11.76 -16.91
N ILE A 97 4.30 -11.37 -16.44
CA ILE A 97 5.20 -10.44 -17.15
C ILE A 97 6.12 -11.18 -18.11
N GLU A 98 6.70 -10.43 -19.04
CA GLU A 98 7.71 -10.91 -19.96
C GLU A 98 8.91 -11.53 -19.23
N PRO A 99 9.47 -12.67 -19.71
CA PRO A 99 10.61 -13.31 -19.05
C PRO A 99 11.82 -12.41 -18.84
N SER A 100 12.05 -11.45 -19.76
CA SER A 100 13.12 -10.46 -19.66
C SER A 100 12.98 -9.52 -18.47
N GLU A 101 11.74 -9.25 -18.03
CA GLU A 101 11.43 -8.37 -16.90
C GLU A 101 11.45 -9.11 -15.56
N GLN A 102 11.27 -10.43 -15.55
CA GLN A 102 11.23 -11.21 -14.31
C GLN A 102 12.51 -11.10 -13.48
N VAL A 103 13.66 -10.90 -14.11
CA VAL A 103 14.95 -10.76 -13.41
C VAL A 103 14.97 -9.60 -12.43
N TYR A 104 14.23 -8.53 -12.70
CA TYR A 104 14.18 -7.33 -11.85
C TYR A 104 13.26 -7.49 -10.64
N HIS A 105 12.27 -8.39 -10.71
CA HIS A 105 11.20 -8.53 -9.71
C HIS A 105 11.20 -9.87 -8.98
N ARG A 106 12.04 -10.83 -9.39
CA ARG A 106 12.05 -12.21 -8.86
C ARG A 106 12.20 -12.32 -7.35
N THR A 107 12.79 -11.32 -6.69
CA THR A 107 13.00 -11.32 -5.24
C THR A 107 11.91 -10.59 -4.47
N ASP A 108 11.00 -9.87 -5.15
CA ASP A 108 10.02 -9.00 -4.50
C ASP A 108 8.99 -9.77 -3.66
N PRO A 109 8.44 -10.91 -4.11
CA PRO A 109 7.56 -11.71 -3.25
C PRO A 109 8.23 -12.13 -1.94
N ALA A 110 9.48 -12.56 -2.00
CA ALA A 110 10.22 -12.99 -0.80
C ALA A 110 10.50 -11.82 0.15
N LYS A 111 10.86 -10.64 -0.38
CA LYS A 111 11.05 -9.41 0.42
C LYS A 111 9.77 -9.04 1.17
N TRP A 112 8.62 -9.08 0.50
CA TRP A 112 7.34 -8.77 1.12
C TRP A 112 6.93 -9.80 2.18
N LEU A 113 7.20 -11.09 1.98
CA LEU A 113 6.99 -12.12 3.00
C LEU A 113 7.89 -11.92 4.22
N GLN A 114 9.17 -11.56 4.02
CA GLN A 114 10.07 -11.22 5.11
C GLN A 114 9.57 -9.98 5.88
N ARG A 115 9.07 -8.96 5.18
CA ARG A 115 8.45 -7.78 5.78
C ARG A 115 7.23 -8.18 6.62
N THR A 116 6.36 -9.02 6.08
CA THR A 116 5.20 -9.57 6.81
C THR A 116 5.63 -10.23 8.12
N ALA A 117 6.60 -11.14 8.05
CA ALA A 117 7.11 -11.84 9.23
C ALA A 117 7.74 -10.88 10.27
N ALA A 118 8.41 -9.83 9.82
CA ALA A 118 8.96 -8.80 10.72
C ALA A 118 7.85 -8.03 11.44
N LEU A 119 6.81 -7.61 10.71
CA LEU A 119 5.67 -6.87 11.27
C LEU A 119 4.87 -7.68 12.28
N VAL A 120 4.64 -8.98 12.00
CA VAL A 120 3.97 -9.89 12.96
C VAL A 120 4.75 -10.04 14.26
N ARG A 121 6.10 -10.04 14.21
CA ARG A 121 6.93 -10.15 15.42
C ARG A 121 7.00 -8.86 16.24
N GLN A 122 6.63 -7.72 15.68
CA GLN A 122 6.68 -6.40 16.35
C GLN A 122 5.34 -6.03 17.02
N GLY A 123 4.25 -6.68 16.65
CA GLY A 123 2.91 -6.46 17.21
C GLY A 123 2.55 -7.48 18.25
#